data_7cd701841bc312dffc9b0c5c72d034df
#
_entry.id   7cd701841bc312dffc9b0c5c72d034df
#
_cell.length_a   1.000
_cell.length_b   1.000
_cell.length_c   1.000
_cell.angle_alpha   90.00
_cell.angle_beta   90.00
_cell.angle_gamma   90.00
#
_symmetry.space_group_name_H-M   'P 1'
#
loop_
_entity.id
_entity.type
_entity.pdbx_description
1 polymer ?
#
loop_
_entity_poly.entity_id
_entity_poly.type
_entity_poly.pdbx_seq_one_letter_code
_entity_poly.pdbx_strand_id
1 'polypeptide(L)'
;MAKRRPSGDGMVRKREDGRWEGRIVVGHKKNGTPIFQHAYAHTQKELTEKLHQNIERYQDVELTEDSRMTLGEWLDRWLTDYKENTVRPGTLAGYRSCIENYIKPQLGGKQVSLVTSQDVQKLYRRLKENGRVREHPRLGSTLSDTTINRLH
;
A
#
# COMPACT_ATOMS: atom_id res chain seq x y z
N MET A 1 -29.84 29.45 5.97
CA MET A 1 -29.10 28.62 6.93
C MET A 1 -28.35 27.56 6.16
N ALA A 2 -27.02 27.48 6.29
CA ALA A 2 -26.23 26.45 5.61
C ALA A 2 -26.53 25.07 6.22
N LYS A 3 -26.96 24.12 5.39
CA LYS A 3 -27.29 22.76 5.78
C LYS A 3 -26.04 22.07 6.34
N ARG A 4 -26.09 21.63 7.60
CA ARG A 4 -24.98 20.91 8.25
C ARG A 4 -24.73 19.61 7.47
N ARG A 5 -23.48 19.39 7.03
CA ARG A 5 -23.10 18.16 6.32
C ARG A 5 -23.23 16.94 7.23
N PRO A 6 -23.58 15.76 6.69
CA PRO A 6 -23.58 14.51 7.45
C PRO A 6 -22.22 14.24 8.10
N SER A 7 -22.22 13.61 9.26
CA SER A 7 -21.00 13.16 9.93
C SER A 7 -20.37 12.06 9.08
N GLY A 8 -19.14 12.29 8.59
CA GLY A 8 -18.43 11.35 7.70
C GLY A 8 -17.92 11.96 6.38
N ASP A 9 -18.57 13.02 5.88
CA ASP A 9 -18.21 13.65 4.59
C ASP A 9 -16.87 14.41 4.56
N GLY A 10 -16.13 14.39 5.66
CA GLY A 10 -14.87 15.09 5.78
C GLY A 10 -15.00 16.62 5.90
N MET A 11 -13.89 17.26 6.21
CA MET A 11 -13.79 18.72 6.27
C MET A 11 -13.32 19.24 4.91
N VAL A 12 -13.98 20.29 4.39
CA VAL A 12 -13.62 20.96 3.14
C VAL A 12 -13.45 22.45 3.40
N ARG A 13 -12.33 23.03 2.99
CA ARG A 13 -12.06 24.47 3.06
C ARG A 13 -11.35 24.95 1.79
N LYS A 14 -11.54 26.23 1.45
CA LYS A 14 -10.73 26.93 0.45
C LYS A 14 -9.52 27.54 1.14
N ARG A 15 -8.33 27.32 0.60
CA ARG A 15 -7.07 27.88 1.10
C ARG A 15 -6.84 29.28 0.52
N GLU A 16 -5.95 30.03 1.14
CA GLU A 16 -5.56 31.38 0.68
C GLU A 16 -4.87 31.33 -0.69
N ASP A 17 -4.19 30.21 -1.01
CA ASP A 17 -3.58 29.95 -2.32
C ASP A 17 -4.60 29.61 -3.43
N GLY A 18 -5.90 29.72 -3.15
CA GLY A 18 -7.00 29.47 -4.08
C GLY A 18 -7.36 28.00 -4.28
N ARG A 19 -6.55 27.06 -3.79
CA ARG A 19 -6.83 25.62 -3.85
C ARG A 19 -7.86 25.19 -2.80
N TRP A 20 -8.56 24.12 -3.08
CA TRP A 20 -9.44 23.47 -2.14
C TRP A 20 -8.68 22.36 -1.40
N GLU A 21 -8.85 22.31 -0.09
CA GLU A 21 -8.33 21.27 0.79
C GLU A 21 -9.48 20.56 1.49
N GLY A 22 -9.40 19.24 1.52
CA GLY A 22 -10.30 18.40 2.30
C GLY A 22 -9.53 17.35 3.10
N ARG A 23 -10.14 16.88 4.18
CA ARG A 23 -9.58 15.80 4.99
C ARG A 23 -10.68 14.89 5.52
N ILE A 24 -10.40 13.61 5.56
CA ILE A 24 -11.23 12.58 6.18
C ILE A 24 -10.46 11.92 7.32
N VAL A 25 -11.16 11.42 8.33
CA VAL A 25 -10.57 10.58 9.37
C VAL A 25 -10.49 9.15 8.80
N VAL A 26 -9.31 8.57 8.83
CA VAL A 26 -9.04 7.23 8.28
C VAL A 26 -8.60 6.23 9.36
N GLY A 27 -8.54 6.66 10.62
CA GLY A 27 -8.20 5.83 11.77
C GLY A 27 -7.84 6.66 12.99
N HIS A 28 -7.41 6.01 14.05
CA HIS A 28 -7.00 6.65 15.29
C HIS A 28 -5.63 6.10 15.76
N LYS A 29 -4.86 6.97 16.41
CA LYS A 29 -3.64 6.58 17.10
C LYS A 29 -3.98 5.82 18.39
N LYS A 30 -2.99 5.14 19.00
CA LYS A 30 -3.15 4.47 20.30
C LYS A 30 -3.65 5.39 21.42
N ASN A 31 -3.40 6.68 21.32
CA ASN A 31 -3.87 7.71 22.26
C ASN A 31 -5.24 8.33 21.90
N GLY A 32 -5.96 7.74 20.93
CA GLY A 32 -7.28 8.23 20.49
C GLY A 32 -7.24 9.44 19.52
N THR A 33 -6.06 9.97 19.18
CA THR A 33 -5.95 11.09 18.24
C THR A 33 -6.30 10.63 16.83
N PRO A 34 -7.19 11.34 16.07
CA PRO A 34 -7.57 10.94 14.74
C PRO A 34 -6.41 11.08 13.74
N ILE A 35 -6.33 10.10 12.84
CA ILE A 35 -5.42 10.10 11.71
C ILE A 35 -6.18 10.64 10.50
N PHE A 36 -5.65 11.72 9.90
CA PHE A 36 -6.28 12.36 8.75
C PHE A 36 -5.59 11.99 7.44
N GLN A 37 -6.40 11.73 6.41
CA GLN A 37 -5.97 11.72 5.02
C GLN A 37 -6.40 13.02 4.36
N HIS A 38 -5.45 13.75 3.77
CA HIS A 38 -5.69 15.01 3.09
C HIS A 38 -5.86 14.80 1.59
N ALA A 39 -6.72 15.63 0.97
CA ALA A 39 -6.89 15.73 -0.46
C ALA A 39 -6.84 17.21 -0.87
N TYR A 40 -6.29 17.47 -2.06
CA TYR A 40 -6.18 18.81 -2.61
C TYR A 40 -6.70 18.83 -4.04
N ALA A 41 -7.37 19.93 -4.43
CA ALA A 41 -7.91 20.11 -5.77
C ALA A 41 -8.00 21.60 -6.15
N HIS A 42 -8.10 21.90 -7.43
CA HIS A 42 -8.32 23.25 -7.92
C HIS A 42 -9.79 23.69 -7.83
N THR A 43 -10.73 22.73 -7.89
CA THR A 43 -12.15 22.98 -7.78
C THR A 43 -12.77 22.19 -6.62
N GLN A 44 -13.88 22.71 -6.09
CA GLN A 44 -14.62 22.03 -5.03
C GLN A 44 -15.20 20.69 -5.50
N LYS A 45 -15.66 20.62 -6.77
CA LYS A 45 -16.20 19.38 -7.35
C LYS A 45 -15.15 18.28 -7.40
N GLU A 46 -13.97 18.59 -7.96
CA GLU A 46 -12.83 17.67 -8.01
C GLU A 46 -12.39 17.20 -6.62
N LEU A 47 -12.39 18.10 -5.63
CA LEU A 47 -12.09 17.74 -4.25
C LEU A 47 -13.12 16.75 -3.68
N THR A 48 -14.38 16.99 -3.91
CA THR A 48 -15.46 16.12 -3.44
C THR A 48 -15.34 14.71 -4.04
N GLU A 49 -15.06 14.62 -5.34
CA GLU A 49 -14.82 13.33 -6.00
C GLU A 49 -13.60 12.60 -5.40
N LYS A 50 -12.48 13.31 -5.17
CA LYS A 50 -11.30 12.75 -4.50
C LYS A 50 -11.58 12.29 -3.07
N LEU A 51 -12.39 13.04 -2.32
CA LEU A 51 -12.77 12.65 -0.96
C LEU A 51 -13.66 11.40 -0.97
N HIS A 52 -14.63 11.28 -1.87
CA HIS A 52 -15.45 10.08 -2.01
C HIS A 52 -14.60 8.86 -2.36
N GLN A 53 -13.68 8.98 -3.33
CA GLN A 53 -12.75 7.90 -3.66
C GLN A 53 -11.87 7.48 -2.46
N ASN A 54 -11.45 8.45 -1.64
CA ASN A 54 -10.71 8.15 -0.43
C ASN A 54 -11.60 7.47 0.63
N ILE A 55 -12.83 7.92 0.82
CA ILE A 55 -13.79 7.28 1.74
C ILE A 55 -14.01 5.82 1.31
N GLU A 56 -14.35 5.55 0.06
CA GLU A 56 -14.53 4.19 -0.46
C GLU A 56 -13.27 3.32 -0.27
N ARG A 57 -12.08 3.91 -0.46
CA ARG A 57 -10.79 3.20 -0.32
C ARG A 57 -10.47 2.81 1.12
N TYR A 58 -10.93 3.62 2.09
CA TYR A 58 -10.62 3.44 3.52
C TYR A 58 -11.83 2.99 4.35
N GLN A 59 -12.98 2.73 3.74
CA GLN A 59 -14.24 2.43 4.42
C GLN A 59 -14.15 1.21 5.34
N ASP A 60 -13.33 0.21 4.97
CA ASP A 60 -13.15 -1.04 5.71
C ASP A 60 -11.77 -1.16 6.38
N VAL A 61 -10.99 -0.06 6.40
CA VAL A 61 -9.61 -0.09 6.90
C VAL A 61 -9.42 0.95 7.99
N GLU A 62 -9.35 0.51 9.24
CA GLU A 62 -8.91 1.38 10.34
C GLU A 62 -7.38 1.52 10.29
N LEU A 63 -6.91 2.69 9.84
CA LEU A 63 -5.49 2.97 9.76
C LEU A 63 -4.90 3.22 11.15
N THR A 64 -4.01 2.34 11.57
CA THR A 64 -3.11 2.55 12.70
C THR A 64 -1.82 3.24 12.23
N GLU A 65 -0.94 3.62 13.14
CA GLU A 65 0.39 4.15 12.77
C GLU A 65 1.19 3.15 11.93
N ASP A 66 1.05 1.85 12.22
CA ASP A 66 1.72 0.77 11.49
C ASP A 66 1.18 0.61 10.06
N SER A 67 -0.08 0.94 9.79
CA SER A 67 -0.66 0.84 8.44
C SER A 67 -0.21 1.93 7.46
N ARG A 68 0.51 2.96 7.93
CA ARG A 68 1.21 3.94 7.07
C ARG A 68 2.56 3.43 6.56
N MET A 69 3.05 2.38 7.17
CA MET A 69 4.29 1.72 6.75
C MET A 69 4.17 1.26 5.30
N THR A 70 5.25 1.36 4.57
CA THR A 70 5.33 0.79 3.23
C THR A 70 5.37 -0.74 3.29
N LEU A 71 4.99 -1.40 2.22
CA LEU A 71 5.06 -2.86 2.14
C LEU A 71 6.51 -3.35 2.32
N GLY A 72 7.49 -2.60 1.80
CA GLY A 72 8.91 -2.93 1.98
C GLY A 72 9.34 -2.90 3.44
N GLU A 73 9.03 -1.82 4.16
CA GLU A 73 9.32 -1.68 5.59
C GLU A 73 8.60 -2.75 6.43
N TRP A 74 7.35 -3.04 6.09
CA TRP A 74 6.59 -4.08 6.79
C TRP A 74 7.20 -5.48 6.57
N LEU A 75 7.62 -5.80 5.35
CA LEU A 75 8.25 -7.08 5.03
C LEU A 75 9.62 -7.24 5.72
N ASP A 76 10.42 -6.17 5.86
CA ASP A 76 11.66 -6.20 6.63
C ASP A 76 11.38 -6.51 8.10
N ARG A 77 10.42 -5.80 8.68
CA ARG A 77 9.97 -6.05 10.05
C ARG A 77 9.43 -7.47 10.22
N TRP A 78 8.66 -7.96 9.26
CA TRP A 78 8.14 -9.33 9.28
C TRP A 78 9.26 -10.38 9.25
N LEU A 79 10.31 -10.17 8.47
CA LEU A 79 11.47 -11.07 8.48
C LEU A 79 12.16 -11.07 9.84
N THR A 80 12.42 -9.90 10.41
CA THR A 80 13.17 -9.75 11.67
C THR A 80 12.35 -10.20 12.87
N ASP A 81 11.12 -9.66 13.02
CA ASP A 81 10.34 -9.85 14.24
C ASP A 81 9.63 -11.20 14.30
N TYR A 82 9.23 -11.75 13.13
CA TYR A 82 8.38 -12.93 13.07
C TYR A 82 9.06 -14.17 12.49
N LYS A 83 10.08 -14.02 11.61
CA LYS A 83 10.66 -15.17 10.90
C LYS A 83 12.06 -15.54 11.35
N GLU A 84 12.88 -14.59 11.76
CA GLU A 84 14.28 -14.83 12.10
C GLU A 84 14.47 -15.96 13.13
N ASN A 85 13.61 -16.01 14.15
CA ASN A 85 13.68 -17.01 15.21
C ASN A 85 12.77 -18.23 15.01
N THR A 86 12.00 -18.29 13.90
CA THR A 86 10.98 -19.33 13.68
C THR A 86 11.30 -20.28 12.53
N VAL A 87 12.21 -19.90 11.64
CA VAL A 87 12.57 -20.70 10.47
C VAL A 87 14.07 -20.96 10.39
N ARG A 88 14.47 -22.01 9.68
CA ARG A 88 15.88 -22.32 9.44
C ARG A 88 16.57 -21.19 8.65
N PRO A 89 17.88 -20.94 8.89
CA PRO A 89 18.61 -19.88 8.20
C PRO A 89 18.51 -19.89 6.68
N GLY A 90 18.52 -21.08 6.06
CA GLY A 90 18.36 -21.23 4.61
C GLY A 90 16.96 -20.81 4.11
N THR A 91 15.92 -21.08 4.91
CA THR A 91 14.54 -20.62 4.59
C THR A 91 14.42 -19.12 4.72
N LEU A 92 15.00 -18.53 5.76
CA LEU A 92 15.03 -17.08 5.97
C LEU A 92 15.76 -16.37 4.82
N ALA A 93 16.92 -16.89 4.40
CA ALA A 93 17.64 -16.38 3.24
C ALA A 93 16.80 -16.45 1.95
N GLY A 94 16.04 -17.53 1.78
CA GLY A 94 15.09 -17.68 0.67
C GLY A 94 13.99 -16.62 0.69
N TYR A 95 13.37 -16.37 1.85
CA TYR A 95 12.36 -15.31 2.00
C TYR A 95 12.94 -13.93 1.71
N ARG A 96 14.11 -13.62 2.29
CA ARG A 96 14.81 -12.36 2.04
C ARG A 96 15.07 -12.15 0.55
N SER A 97 15.60 -13.18 -0.12
CA SER A 97 15.85 -13.13 -1.57
C SER A 97 14.56 -12.88 -2.38
N CYS A 98 13.46 -13.51 -2.01
CA CYS A 98 12.17 -13.30 -2.68
C CYS A 98 11.67 -11.86 -2.48
N ILE A 99 11.75 -11.33 -1.28
CA ILE A 99 11.32 -9.97 -0.95
C ILE A 99 12.15 -8.94 -1.69
N GLU A 100 13.48 -9.02 -1.59
CA GLU A 100 14.39 -8.04 -2.18
C GLU A 100 14.36 -8.05 -3.71
N ASN A 101 14.32 -9.23 -4.33
CA ASN A 101 14.44 -9.33 -5.77
C ASN A 101 13.12 -9.19 -6.53
N TYR A 102 12.00 -9.53 -5.90
CA TYR A 102 10.73 -9.64 -6.63
C TYR A 102 9.64 -8.72 -6.10
N ILE A 103 9.48 -8.57 -4.77
CA ILE A 103 8.37 -7.82 -4.20
C ILE A 103 8.72 -6.34 -4.06
N LYS A 104 9.82 -6.01 -3.38
CA LYS A 104 10.22 -4.63 -3.09
C LYS A 104 10.39 -3.76 -4.33
N PRO A 105 11.02 -4.22 -5.44
CA PRO A 105 11.19 -3.39 -6.63
C PRO A 105 9.89 -2.91 -7.25
N GLN A 106 8.78 -3.63 -7.03
CA GLN A 106 7.49 -3.33 -7.67
C GLN A 106 6.44 -2.80 -6.71
N LEU A 107 6.39 -3.31 -5.49
CA LEU A 107 5.36 -2.98 -4.50
C LEU A 107 5.93 -2.40 -3.21
N GLY A 108 7.24 -2.43 -3.00
CA GLY A 108 7.87 -2.05 -1.73
C GLY A 108 7.58 -0.63 -1.28
N GLY A 109 7.47 0.33 -2.19
CA GLY A 109 7.16 1.73 -1.88
C GLY A 109 5.67 2.01 -1.66
N LYS A 110 4.77 1.02 -1.86
CA LYS A 110 3.34 1.21 -1.67
C LYS A 110 2.98 1.00 -0.19
N GLN A 111 2.12 1.87 0.36
CA GLN A 111 1.61 1.68 1.73
C GLN A 111 0.85 0.35 1.83
N VAL A 112 1.07 -0.40 2.92
CA VAL A 112 0.43 -1.72 3.16
C VAL A 112 -1.09 -1.63 3.03
N SER A 113 -1.70 -0.61 3.63
CA SER A 113 -3.15 -0.37 3.58
C SER A 113 -3.71 -0.11 2.17
N LEU A 114 -2.85 0.21 1.21
CA LEU A 114 -3.23 0.50 -0.18
C LEU A 114 -2.89 -0.64 -1.15
N VAL A 115 -2.29 -1.72 -0.67
CA VAL A 115 -2.02 -2.90 -1.49
C VAL A 115 -3.32 -3.64 -1.76
N THR A 116 -3.63 -3.83 -3.03
CA THR A 116 -4.85 -4.51 -3.48
C THR A 116 -4.53 -5.87 -4.11
N SER A 117 -5.54 -6.74 -4.18
CA SER A 117 -5.40 -8.01 -4.91
C SER A 117 -4.99 -7.81 -6.38
N GLN A 118 -5.43 -6.71 -6.99
CA GLN A 118 -5.02 -6.36 -8.37
C GLN A 118 -3.53 -6.05 -8.48
N ASP A 119 -2.93 -5.40 -7.46
CA ASP A 119 -1.50 -5.12 -7.45
C ASP A 119 -0.69 -6.41 -7.39
N VAL A 120 -1.12 -7.35 -6.53
CA VAL A 120 -0.51 -8.68 -6.41
C VAL A 120 -0.64 -9.46 -7.73
N GLN A 121 -1.80 -9.44 -8.38
CA GLN A 121 -2.00 -10.09 -9.67
C GLN A 121 -1.15 -9.47 -10.79
N LYS A 122 -0.97 -8.14 -10.78
CA LYS A 122 -0.07 -7.45 -11.71
C LYS A 122 1.39 -7.84 -11.46
N LEU A 123 1.80 -7.95 -10.18
CA LEU A 123 3.13 -8.43 -9.83
C LEU A 123 3.37 -9.83 -10.42
N TYR A 124 2.47 -10.78 -10.20
CA TYR A 124 2.64 -12.15 -10.72
C TYR A 124 2.74 -12.19 -12.25
N ARG A 125 1.91 -11.43 -12.97
CA ARG A 125 2.00 -11.35 -14.44
C ARG A 125 3.36 -10.82 -14.89
N ARG A 126 3.83 -9.71 -14.32
CA ARG A 126 5.14 -9.16 -14.66
C ARG A 126 6.28 -10.11 -14.36
N LEU A 127 6.22 -10.82 -13.24
CA LEU A 127 7.24 -11.81 -12.88
C LEU A 127 7.22 -13.00 -13.82
N LYS A 128 6.04 -13.41 -14.31
CA LYS A 128 5.91 -14.46 -15.31
C LYS A 128 6.52 -14.06 -16.65
N GLU A 129 6.36 -12.82 -17.05
CA GLU A 129 6.85 -12.29 -18.33
C GLU A 129 8.34 -11.94 -18.28
N ASN A 130 8.77 -11.26 -17.22
CA ASN A 130 10.11 -10.67 -17.14
C ASN A 130 10.63 -10.58 -15.70
N GLY A 131 10.55 -11.66 -14.93
CA GLY A 131 10.87 -11.67 -13.51
C GLY A 131 12.26 -12.16 -13.13
N ARG A 132 13.06 -12.70 -14.05
CA ARG A 132 14.40 -13.19 -13.71
C ARG A 132 15.36 -12.03 -13.43
N VAL A 133 16.05 -12.09 -12.30
CA VAL A 133 17.13 -11.15 -11.95
C VAL A 133 18.32 -11.29 -12.91
N ARG A 134 18.57 -12.51 -13.42
CA ARG A 134 19.56 -12.78 -14.45
C ARG A 134 18.89 -13.58 -15.57
N GLU A 135 19.06 -13.12 -16.79
CA GLU A 135 18.53 -13.81 -17.95
C GLU A 135 19.16 -15.20 -18.10
N HIS A 136 18.31 -16.18 -18.39
CA HIS A 136 18.78 -17.56 -18.59
C HIS A 136 18.89 -17.86 -20.10
N PRO A 137 20.02 -18.42 -20.59
CA PRO A 137 20.25 -18.61 -22.02
C PRO A 137 19.14 -19.38 -22.77
N ARG A 138 18.47 -20.32 -22.09
CA ARG A 138 17.39 -21.14 -22.68
C ARG A 138 15.98 -20.71 -22.29
N LEU A 139 15.80 -20.06 -21.13
CA LEU A 139 14.50 -19.74 -20.56
C LEU A 139 14.20 -18.25 -20.59
N GLY A 140 15.12 -17.42 -21.09
CA GLY A 140 14.98 -15.97 -21.13
C GLY A 140 14.78 -15.35 -19.75
N SER A 141 13.94 -14.34 -19.69
CA SER A 141 13.65 -13.54 -18.49
C SER A 141 12.43 -14.03 -17.68
N THR A 142 11.74 -15.07 -18.13
CA THR A 142 10.51 -15.57 -17.48
C THR A 142 10.81 -16.35 -16.19
N LEU A 143 9.98 -16.17 -15.15
CA LEU A 143 10.01 -17.01 -13.95
C LEU A 143 9.11 -18.23 -14.10
N SER A 144 9.53 -19.35 -13.49
CA SER A 144 8.71 -20.55 -13.42
C SER A 144 7.51 -20.38 -12.50
N ASP A 145 6.42 -21.09 -12.77
CA ASP A 145 5.23 -21.10 -11.92
C ASP A 145 5.56 -21.56 -10.49
N THR A 146 6.53 -22.48 -10.33
CA THR A 146 7.01 -22.92 -9.00
C THR A 146 7.63 -21.77 -8.21
N THR A 147 8.36 -20.87 -8.87
CA THR A 147 8.95 -19.68 -8.18
C THR A 147 7.86 -18.68 -7.83
N ILE A 148 6.88 -18.48 -8.70
CA ILE A 148 5.75 -17.58 -8.46
C ILE A 148 4.88 -18.11 -7.30
N ASN A 149 4.60 -19.40 -7.26
CA ASN A 149 3.86 -20.04 -6.17
C ASN A 149 4.58 -19.93 -4.81
N ARG A 150 5.92 -19.85 -4.82
CA ARG A 150 6.70 -19.62 -3.58
C ARG A 150 6.55 -18.18 -3.07
N LEU A 151 6.19 -17.22 -3.93
CA LEU A 151 5.97 -15.82 -3.56
C LEU A 151 4.54 -15.58 -3.04
N HIS A 152 3.63 -16.50 -3.32
CA HIS A 152 2.25 -16.47 -2.84
C HIS A 152 2.18 -16.91 -1.38
#